data_2a4651d7acf37baed3afe9202d202d8d
#
_entry.id   2a4651d7acf37baed3afe9202d202d8d
#
_cell.length_a   1.000
_cell.length_b   1.000
_cell.length_c   1.000
_cell.angle_alpha   90.00
_cell.angle_beta   90.00
_cell.angle_gamma   90.00
#
_symmetry.space_group_name_H-M   'P 1'
#
loop_
_entity.id
_entity.type
_entity.pdbx_description
1 polymer ?
#
loop_
_entity_poly.entity_id
_entity_poly.type
_entity_poly.pdbx_seq_one_letter_code
_entity_poly.pdbx_strand_id
1 'polypeptide(L)'
;DSTRLISMAMEVTGASNYVNRLNDNMNEYVDVVSFNQYIGWYRDVNDAPKMRWEIPYNKPVIISEFGGGARYGLHGAKNQRWTEEFQENLYKENTAMLDKIDGLSGTTPWILKDFRSPRRVLPGVQDYYNRKGLFSDKGEKKLAFYILRDWYKTK
;
A
#
# COMPACT_ATOMS: atom_id res chain seq x y z
N ASP A 1 13.43 -20.66 -15.02
CA ASP A 1 12.86 -21.64 -14.10
C ASP A 1 11.34 -21.72 -14.35
N SER A 2 10.91 -22.80 -14.98
CA SER A 2 9.50 -23.04 -15.32
C SER A 2 8.62 -23.44 -14.13
N THR A 3 9.19 -23.55 -12.95
CA THR A 3 8.46 -23.99 -11.74
C THR A 3 7.95 -22.84 -10.88
N ARG A 4 8.28 -21.59 -11.22
CA ARG A 4 7.91 -20.40 -10.47
C ARG A 4 7.27 -19.36 -11.35
N LEU A 5 6.25 -18.69 -10.83
CA LEU A 5 5.62 -17.57 -11.48
C LEU A 5 6.53 -16.34 -11.48
N ILE A 6 6.52 -15.61 -12.59
CA ILE A 6 7.28 -14.37 -12.76
C ILE A 6 6.34 -13.19 -12.50
N SER A 7 6.79 -12.24 -11.71
CA SER A 7 6.10 -10.97 -11.46
C SER A 7 7.10 -9.84 -11.34
N MET A 8 6.67 -8.63 -11.67
CA MET A 8 7.45 -7.42 -11.43
C MET A 8 6.51 -6.24 -11.16
N ALA A 9 6.97 -5.28 -10.36
CA ALA A 9 6.24 -4.04 -10.11
C ALA A 9 6.27 -3.16 -11.36
N MET A 10 5.14 -3.07 -12.05
CA MET A 10 4.97 -2.28 -13.26
C MET A 10 4.64 -0.83 -12.93
N GLU A 11 4.87 0.07 -13.87
CA GLU A 11 4.50 1.46 -13.72
C GLU A 11 2.98 1.65 -13.87
N VAL A 12 2.42 2.46 -12.99
CA VAL A 12 1.04 2.92 -13.06
C VAL A 12 1.02 4.33 -13.59
N THR A 13 0.42 4.51 -14.74
CA THR A 13 0.17 5.84 -15.29
C THR A 13 -1.10 6.42 -14.70
N GLY A 14 -0.98 7.54 -13.98
CA GLY A 14 -2.14 8.29 -13.48
C GLY A 14 -2.84 8.97 -14.65
N ALA A 15 -4.08 8.56 -14.91
CA ALA A 15 -4.96 9.31 -15.78
C ALA A 15 -5.67 10.42 -14.99
N SER A 16 -6.14 11.45 -15.69
CA SER A 16 -7.06 12.43 -15.13
C SER A 16 -8.32 11.74 -14.57
N ASN A 17 -9.05 12.40 -13.66
CA ASN A 17 -10.33 11.93 -13.16
C ASN A 17 -10.33 10.61 -12.35
N TYR A 18 -9.35 10.43 -11.47
CA TYR A 18 -9.25 9.27 -10.56
C TYR A 18 -9.13 7.91 -11.26
N VAL A 19 -8.70 7.88 -12.51
CA VAL A 19 -8.41 6.63 -13.23
C VAL A 19 -6.91 6.37 -13.19
N ASN A 20 -6.50 5.22 -12.72
CA ASN A 20 -5.14 4.70 -12.86
C ASN A 20 -5.15 3.61 -13.92
N ARG A 21 -4.15 3.65 -14.80
CA ARG A 21 -3.98 2.63 -15.85
C ARG A 21 -2.68 1.90 -15.65
N LEU A 22 -2.76 0.60 -15.77
CA LEU A 22 -1.59 -0.24 -15.92
C LEU A 22 -1.45 -0.56 -17.41
N ASN A 23 -0.51 0.10 -18.07
CA ASN A 23 -0.24 -0.09 -19.49
C ASN A 23 1.28 -0.21 -19.69
N ASP A 24 1.79 -1.41 -19.47
CA ASP A 24 3.22 -1.70 -19.51
C ASP A 24 3.45 -2.94 -20.39
N ASN A 25 4.35 -2.83 -21.37
CA ASN A 25 4.69 -3.93 -22.29
C ASN A 25 5.31 -5.13 -21.57
N MET A 26 5.82 -4.95 -20.37
CA MET A 26 6.35 -6.04 -19.55
C MET A 26 5.27 -7.06 -19.16
N ASN A 27 4.00 -6.73 -19.32
CA ASN A 27 2.91 -7.67 -19.08
C ASN A 27 3.05 -8.95 -19.92
N GLU A 28 3.68 -8.89 -21.10
CA GLU A 28 3.89 -10.05 -21.97
C GLU A 28 4.87 -11.07 -21.37
N TYR A 29 5.76 -10.63 -20.52
CA TYR A 29 6.87 -11.41 -19.96
C TYR A 29 6.65 -11.89 -18.52
N VAL A 30 5.48 -11.58 -17.91
CA VAL A 30 5.16 -11.96 -16.55
C VAL A 30 3.92 -12.87 -16.50
N ASP A 31 3.86 -13.74 -15.51
CA ASP A 31 2.71 -14.60 -15.24
C ASP A 31 1.67 -13.87 -14.36
N VAL A 32 2.15 -13.00 -13.49
CA VAL A 32 1.34 -12.22 -12.54
C VAL A 32 1.66 -10.74 -12.71
N VAL A 33 0.64 -9.96 -12.95
CA VAL A 33 0.72 -8.50 -13.04
C VAL A 33 0.82 -7.91 -11.65
N SER A 34 1.80 -7.04 -11.40
CA SER A 34 1.87 -6.34 -10.12
C SER A 34 2.29 -4.88 -10.28
N PHE A 35 1.94 -4.07 -9.29
CA PHE A 35 2.29 -2.65 -9.24
C PHE A 35 2.30 -2.10 -7.82
N ASN A 36 3.06 -1.01 -7.64
CA ASN A 36 3.08 -0.23 -6.42
C ASN A 36 2.05 0.90 -6.49
N GLN A 37 1.32 1.14 -5.40
CA GLN A 37 0.44 2.29 -5.28
C GLN A 37 0.48 2.88 -3.86
N TYR A 38 0.40 4.20 -3.77
CA TYR A 38 0.50 4.91 -2.49
C TYR A 38 -0.58 5.99 -2.35
N ILE A 39 -1.81 5.66 -2.71
CA ILE A 39 -2.96 6.55 -2.52
C ILE A 39 -3.23 6.72 -1.02
N GLY A 40 -3.41 7.95 -0.60
CA GLY A 40 -3.48 8.32 0.81
C GLY A 40 -2.13 8.68 1.43
N TRP A 41 -1.01 8.32 0.79
CA TRP A 41 0.32 8.74 1.23
C TRP A 41 0.92 9.87 0.39
N TYR A 42 0.91 9.74 -0.93
CA TYR A 42 1.34 10.78 -1.88
C TYR A 42 0.18 11.56 -2.48
N ARG A 43 -1.04 11.10 -2.31
CA ARG A 43 -2.30 11.77 -2.65
C ARG A 43 -3.20 11.80 -1.43
N ASP A 44 -4.32 12.54 -1.52
CA ASP A 44 -5.31 12.56 -0.44
C ASP A 44 -5.94 11.17 -0.23
N VAL A 45 -6.09 10.76 1.01
CA VAL A 45 -6.75 9.50 1.38
C VAL A 45 -8.22 9.48 0.95
N ASN A 46 -8.87 10.65 0.91
CA ASN A 46 -10.25 10.80 0.45
C ASN A 46 -10.42 10.57 -1.07
N ASP A 47 -9.32 10.39 -1.79
CA ASP A 47 -9.38 10.00 -3.20
C ASP A 47 -9.55 8.49 -3.38
N ALA A 48 -9.14 7.68 -2.42
CA ALA A 48 -9.19 6.22 -2.52
C ALA A 48 -10.58 5.69 -2.93
N PRO A 49 -11.71 6.13 -2.34
CA PRO A 49 -13.04 5.65 -2.73
C PRO A 49 -13.42 5.97 -4.18
N LYS A 50 -12.80 7.02 -4.77
CA LYS A 50 -13.07 7.51 -6.12
C LYS A 50 -12.23 6.81 -7.18
N MET A 51 -11.12 6.16 -6.76
CA MET A 51 -10.16 5.56 -7.69
C MET A 51 -10.79 4.42 -8.49
N ARG A 52 -10.44 4.39 -9.77
CA ARG A 52 -10.74 3.32 -10.71
C ARG A 52 -9.43 2.79 -11.28
N TRP A 53 -9.41 1.50 -11.58
CA TRP A 53 -8.24 0.82 -12.11
C TRP A 53 -8.58 0.22 -13.47
N GLU A 54 -7.79 0.56 -14.46
CA GLU A 54 -7.85 -0.04 -15.80
C GLU A 54 -6.63 -0.95 -15.96
N ILE A 55 -6.88 -2.25 -15.87
CA ILE A 55 -5.86 -3.30 -15.97
C ILE A 55 -6.29 -4.22 -17.11
N PRO A 56 -5.88 -3.95 -18.36
CA PRO A 56 -6.39 -4.64 -19.55
C PRO A 56 -5.77 -6.02 -19.77
N TYR A 57 -5.33 -6.69 -18.71
CA TYR A 57 -4.65 -7.96 -18.79
C TYR A 57 -5.46 -9.06 -18.11
N ASN A 58 -5.66 -10.17 -18.83
CA ASN A 58 -6.32 -11.36 -18.25
C ASN A 58 -5.29 -12.20 -17.47
N LYS A 59 -4.78 -11.64 -16.37
CA LYS A 59 -3.78 -12.25 -15.49
C LYS A 59 -4.12 -11.93 -14.03
N PRO A 60 -3.68 -12.76 -13.06
CA PRO A 60 -3.79 -12.41 -11.65
C PRO A 60 -3.09 -11.09 -11.33
N VAL A 61 -3.67 -10.31 -10.43
CA VAL A 61 -3.16 -8.98 -10.05
C VAL A 61 -2.67 -9.00 -8.62
N ILE A 62 -1.46 -8.49 -8.39
CA ILE A 62 -0.90 -8.29 -7.04
C ILE A 62 -0.54 -6.82 -6.83
N ILE A 63 -0.95 -6.27 -5.71
CA ILE A 63 -0.44 -4.97 -5.27
C ILE A 63 0.87 -5.21 -4.53
N SER A 64 1.99 -4.95 -5.19
CA SER A 64 3.33 -5.25 -4.68
C SER A 64 3.80 -4.31 -3.58
N GLU A 65 3.28 -3.07 -3.54
CA GLU A 65 3.45 -2.17 -2.41
C GLU A 65 2.25 -1.23 -2.26
N PHE A 66 1.84 -0.99 -1.02
CA PHE A 66 0.94 0.08 -0.62
C PHE A 66 1.10 0.40 0.87
N GLY A 67 0.62 1.55 1.31
CA GLY A 67 0.62 1.91 2.71
C GLY A 67 1.06 3.34 2.99
N GLY A 68 1.22 3.67 4.25
CA GLY A 68 1.65 4.97 4.74
C GLY A 68 2.33 4.86 6.09
N GLY A 69 2.95 5.95 6.55
CA GLY A 69 3.73 5.96 7.77
C GLY A 69 2.96 6.44 8.99
N ALA A 70 3.24 5.81 10.14
CA ALA A 70 2.86 6.29 11.46
C ALA A 70 3.98 5.99 12.46
N ARG A 71 4.17 6.86 13.44
CA ARG A 71 5.00 6.56 14.60
C ARG A 71 4.16 5.83 15.64
N TYR A 72 4.61 4.67 16.10
CA TYR A 72 3.94 3.96 17.18
C TYR A 72 3.82 4.84 18.44
N GLY A 73 2.62 4.85 19.06
CA GLY A 73 2.30 5.66 20.21
C GLY A 73 2.02 7.14 19.90
N LEU A 74 2.09 7.57 18.64
CA LEU A 74 1.68 8.91 18.23
C LEU A 74 0.20 8.89 17.82
N HIS A 75 -0.65 9.51 18.61
CA HIS A 75 -2.09 9.55 18.42
C HIS A 75 -2.60 10.94 18.05
N GLY A 76 -3.72 11.01 17.32
CA GLY A 76 -4.34 12.27 16.91
C GLY A 76 -5.49 12.07 15.92
N ALA A 77 -5.85 13.12 15.22
CA ALA A 77 -6.92 13.04 14.23
C ALA A 77 -6.54 12.17 13.03
N LYS A 78 -7.52 11.47 12.43
CA LYS A 78 -7.32 10.57 11.27
C LYS A 78 -6.75 11.25 10.01
N ASN A 79 -6.76 12.57 9.94
CA ASN A 79 -6.14 13.35 8.87
C ASN A 79 -4.77 13.93 9.25
N GLN A 80 -4.32 13.71 10.48
CA GLN A 80 -3.00 14.15 10.95
C GLN A 80 -1.95 13.11 10.60
N ARG A 81 -1.10 13.43 9.62
CA ARG A 81 -0.01 12.53 9.21
C ARG A 81 0.84 12.08 10.38
N TRP A 82 1.35 10.87 10.27
CA TRP A 82 2.23 10.19 11.21
C TRP A 82 1.56 9.65 12.47
N THR A 83 0.28 9.95 12.72
CA THR A 83 -0.48 9.31 13.80
C THR A 83 -0.88 7.89 13.42
N GLU A 84 -1.12 7.05 14.40
CA GLU A 84 -1.61 5.68 14.14
C GLU A 84 -3.01 5.70 13.51
N GLU A 85 -3.87 6.66 13.90
CA GLU A 85 -5.21 6.84 13.33
C GLU A 85 -5.16 7.29 11.86
N PHE A 86 -4.15 8.06 11.46
CA PHE A 86 -3.95 8.38 10.04
C PHE A 86 -3.58 7.13 9.25
N GLN A 87 -2.64 6.32 9.73
CA GLN A 87 -2.24 5.08 9.08
C GLN A 87 -3.41 4.09 9.04
N GLU A 88 -4.14 3.92 10.14
CA GLU A 88 -5.35 3.10 10.22
C GLU A 88 -6.37 3.49 9.14
N ASN A 89 -6.73 4.79 9.09
CA ASN A 89 -7.67 5.32 8.10
C ASN A 89 -7.18 5.08 6.67
N LEU A 90 -5.89 5.30 6.41
CA LEU A 90 -5.29 5.04 5.11
C LEU A 90 -5.45 3.57 4.70
N TYR A 91 -5.16 2.63 5.59
CA TYR A 91 -5.31 1.20 5.30
C TYR A 91 -6.78 0.81 5.10
N LYS A 92 -7.69 1.35 5.90
CA LYS A 92 -9.13 1.13 5.76
C LYS A 92 -9.65 1.58 4.39
N GLU A 93 -9.32 2.79 3.96
CA GLU A 93 -9.74 3.31 2.66
C GLU A 93 -9.06 2.54 1.50
N ASN A 94 -7.79 2.16 1.66
CA ASN A 94 -7.08 1.38 0.64
C ASN A 94 -7.66 -0.03 0.48
N THR A 95 -7.90 -0.77 1.56
CA THR A 95 -8.48 -2.12 1.45
C THR A 95 -9.84 -2.08 0.75
N ALA A 96 -10.69 -1.10 1.08
CA ALA A 96 -11.98 -0.91 0.41
C ALA A 96 -11.85 -0.51 -1.08
N MET A 97 -10.81 0.22 -1.44
CA MET A 97 -10.48 0.54 -2.84
C MET A 97 -9.97 -0.70 -3.57
N LEU A 98 -9.05 -1.44 -2.96
CA LEU A 98 -8.43 -2.63 -3.57
C LEU A 98 -9.44 -3.74 -3.83
N ASP A 99 -10.47 -3.88 -3.00
CA ASP A 99 -11.56 -4.84 -3.20
C ASP A 99 -12.36 -4.62 -4.50
N LYS A 100 -12.19 -3.46 -5.14
CA LYS A 100 -12.83 -3.13 -6.42
C LYS A 100 -11.97 -3.48 -7.65
N ILE A 101 -10.77 -4.01 -7.44
CA ILE A 101 -9.88 -4.38 -8.54
C ILE A 101 -10.22 -5.79 -8.99
N ASP A 102 -10.67 -5.92 -10.23
CA ASP A 102 -10.95 -7.22 -10.83
C ASP A 102 -9.65 -8.04 -10.94
N GLY A 103 -9.72 -9.31 -10.57
CA GLY A 103 -8.58 -10.21 -10.60
C GLY A 103 -7.54 -10.01 -9.49
N LEU A 104 -7.85 -9.17 -8.48
CA LEU A 104 -6.96 -9.02 -7.32
C LEU A 104 -6.76 -10.36 -6.62
N SER A 105 -5.53 -10.84 -6.62
CA SER A 105 -5.14 -12.16 -6.10
C SER A 105 -4.22 -12.07 -4.89
N GLY A 106 -3.70 -10.88 -4.58
CA GLY A 106 -2.84 -10.70 -3.41
C GLY A 106 -2.35 -9.27 -3.23
N THR A 107 -1.83 -9.02 -2.04
CA THR A 107 -1.22 -7.73 -1.70
C THR A 107 -0.03 -7.90 -0.77
N THR A 108 0.97 -7.06 -0.91
CA THR A 108 2.11 -6.96 0.00
C THR A 108 2.27 -5.51 0.46
N PRO A 109 1.88 -5.18 1.69
CA PRO A 109 2.00 -3.82 2.18
C PRO A 109 3.47 -3.43 2.39
N TRP A 110 3.79 -2.17 2.15
CA TRP A 110 5.06 -1.58 2.51
C TRP A 110 4.93 -0.81 3.83
N ILE A 111 5.32 -1.40 4.96
CA ILE A 111 6.08 -2.63 5.10
C ILE A 111 5.66 -3.33 6.40
N LEU A 112 6.14 -4.55 6.63
CA LEU A 112 5.78 -5.30 7.83
C LEU A 112 6.25 -4.61 9.12
N LYS A 113 7.51 -4.16 9.16
CA LYS A 113 8.14 -3.61 10.37
C LYS A 113 8.93 -2.35 10.06
N ASP A 114 8.86 -1.35 10.93
CA ASP A 114 9.72 -0.17 10.85
C ASP A 114 11.19 -0.58 10.82
N PHE A 115 11.96 0.03 9.92
CA PHE A 115 13.36 -0.29 9.75
C PHE A 115 14.24 0.96 9.70
N ARG A 116 15.50 0.81 10.06
CA ARG A 116 16.46 1.90 10.06
C ARG A 116 16.71 2.40 8.64
N SER A 117 16.54 3.71 8.46
CA SER A 117 16.69 4.40 7.18
C SER A 117 17.34 5.76 7.40
N PRO A 118 18.64 5.92 7.22
CA PRO A 118 19.39 7.13 7.58
C PRO A 118 18.92 8.42 6.87
N ARG A 119 18.21 8.28 5.75
CA ARG A 119 17.66 9.42 5.01
C ARG A 119 16.32 9.94 5.60
N ARG A 120 15.78 9.29 6.61
CA ARG A 120 14.49 9.64 7.23
C ARG A 120 14.74 10.44 8.51
N VAL A 121 14.93 11.74 8.34
CA VAL A 121 15.49 12.61 9.40
C VAL A 121 14.46 13.46 10.16
N LEU A 122 13.15 13.33 9.86
CA LEU A 122 12.12 14.15 10.52
C LEU A 122 12.17 13.94 12.05
N PRO A 123 12.60 14.96 12.85
CA PRO A 123 12.79 14.81 14.28
C PRO A 123 11.48 14.50 15.01
N GLY A 124 11.55 13.64 16.01
CA GLY A 124 10.41 13.29 16.84
C GLY A 124 9.36 12.43 16.14
N VAL A 125 9.56 12.07 14.87
CA VAL A 125 8.66 11.21 14.09
C VAL A 125 9.44 10.07 13.46
N GLN A 126 10.33 10.39 12.52
CA GLN A 126 11.09 9.37 11.80
C GLN A 126 12.34 8.93 12.56
N ASP A 127 13.13 9.88 13.07
CA ASP A 127 14.32 9.62 13.89
C ASP A 127 15.21 8.53 13.26
N TYR A 128 15.49 8.68 11.95
CA TYR A 128 16.26 7.74 11.13
C TYR A 128 15.60 6.38 10.87
N TYR A 129 14.27 6.29 10.97
CA TYR A 129 13.51 5.09 10.62
C TYR A 129 12.51 5.36 9.49
N ASN A 130 12.32 4.39 8.63
CA ASN A 130 11.14 4.32 7.79
C ASN A 130 9.98 3.84 8.68
N ARG A 131 9.00 4.69 8.90
CA ARG A 131 7.85 4.45 9.79
C ARG A 131 6.62 3.89 9.08
N LYS A 132 6.79 3.28 7.91
CA LYS A 132 5.68 2.64 7.19
C LYS A 132 5.35 1.22 7.67
N GLY A 133 6.04 0.70 8.67
CA GLY A 133 5.75 -0.59 9.28
C GLY A 133 4.33 -0.69 9.84
N LEU A 134 3.75 -1.88 9.75
CA LEU A 134 2.57 -2.27 10.53
C LEU A 134 2.96 -2.56 11.98
N PHE A 135 4.22 -2.94 12.17
CA PHE A 135 4.86 -3.04 13.48
C PHE A 135 5.89 -1.92 13.64
N SER A 136 6.08 -1.46 14.88
CA SER A 136 7.19 -0.58 15.22
C SER A 136 8.55 -1.31 15.08
N ASP A 137 9.64 -0.57 15.19
CA ASP A 137 11.00 -1.13 15.24
C ASP A 137 11.24 -2.07 16.42
N LYS A 138 10.42 -1.98 17.47
CA LYS A 138 10.45 -2.87 18.64
C LYS A 138 9.46 -4.03 18.57
N GLY A 139 8.59 -4.06 17.56
CA GLY A 139 7.64 -5.15 17.35
C GLY A 139 6.23 -4.88 17.91
N GLU A 140 5.93 -3.67 18.38
CA GLU A 140 4.56 -3.31 18.78
C GLU A 140 3.67 -3.16 17.54
N LYS A 141 2.44 -3.67 17.63
CA LYS A 141 1.44 -3.59 16.55
C LYS A 141 0.82 -2.20 16.53
N LYS A 142 0.85 -1.55 15.36
CA LYS A 142 0.13 -0.29 15.13
C LYS A 142 -1.33 -0.56 14.78
N LEU A 143 -2.20 0.45 14.86
CA LEU A 143 -3.64 0.31 14.57
C LEU A 143 -3.90 -0.27 13.17
N ALA A 144 -3.15 0.14 12.16
CA ALA A 144 -3.26 -0.37 10.79
C ALA A 144 -3.02 -1.88 10.65
N PHE A 145 -2.24 -2.49 11.55
CA PHE A 145 -2.06 -3.94 11.58
C PHE A 145 -3.40 -4.68 11.73
N TYR A 146 -4.27 -4.18 12.59
CA TYR A 146 -5.56 -4.83 12.86
C TYR A 146 -6.50 -4.71 11.67
N ILE A 147 -6.49 -3.57 10.98
CA ILE A 147 -7.28 -3.38 9.74
C ILE A 147 -6.88 -4.40 8.70
N LEU A 148 -5.59 -4.52 8.42
CA LEU A 148 -5.11 -5.45 7.40
C LEU A 148 -5.32 -6.92 7.78
N ARG A 149 -5.07 -7.28 9.05
CA ARG A 149 -5.33 -8.62 9.58
C ARG A 149 -6.79 -9.03 9.36
N ASP A 150 -7.73 -8.12 9.70
CA ASP A 150 -9.14 -8.44 9.63
C ASP A 150 -9.63 -8.47 8.18
N TRP A 151 -9.09 -7.63 7.33
CA TRP A 151 -9.36 -7.68 5.89
C TRP A 151 -8.87 -8.99 5.26
N TYR A 152 -7.66 -9.47 5.58
CA TYR A 152 -7.17 -10.76 5.07
C TYR A 152 -8.00 -11.96 5.54
N LYS A 153 -8.66 -11.89 6.68
CA LYS A 153 -9.56 -12.95 7.14
C LYS A 153 -10.85 -13.07 6.30
N THR A 154 -11.17 -12.06 5.51
CA THR A 154 -12.34 -12.04 4.64
C THR A 154 -12.04 -12.59 3.23
N LYS A 155 -10.78 -12.90 2.93
CA LYS A 155 -10.29 -13.45 1.65
C LYS A 155 -10.06 -14.94 1.76
#